data_0f24585ceefbeeeb993456b26336204f
#
_entry.id   0f24585ceefbeeeb993456b26336204f
#
_cell.length_a   1.000
_cell.length_b   1.000
_cell.length_c   1.000
_cell.angle_alpha   90.00
_cell.angle_beta   90.00
_cell.angle_gamma   90.00
#
_symmetry.space_group_name_H-M   'P 1'
#
loop_
_entity.id
_entity.type
_entity.pdbx_description
1 polymer ?
#
loop_
_entity_poly.entity_id
_entity_poly.type
_entity_poly.pdbx_seq_one_letter_code
_entity_poly.pdbx_strand_id
1 'polypeptide(L)'
;GNAFAAIRPPGHHALRHGAMGFCYANHIALLATEAQRAGRDRVLIVDWDVHHGNGTQALVEHDPTIRFISMHQSPWWPGSGAADERGVGNIFNVPMPPQLAAARYVEALWDAVTVATAEWRPDLVLVSAGYDGMDGDPLGGFTLEPPHFADWVGRLRTAFPSAPIVALMEGGYLPARRQVARSVYRDL
;
A
#
# COMPACT_ATOMS: atom_id res chain seq x y z
N GLY A 1 -2.66 15.90 -11.03
CA GLY A 1 -3.49 14.81 -11.53
C GLY A 1 -3.07 13.48 -10.93
N ASN A 2 -3.90 12.44 -11.12
CA ASN A 2 -3.60 11.09 -10.64
C ASN A 2 -2.79 10.30 -11.68
N ALA A 3 -2.08 9.26 -11.23
CA ALA A 3 -1.25 8.44 -12.11
C ALA A 3 -1.18 6.98 -11.63
N PHE A 4 -0.96 6.07 -12.58
CA PHE A 4 -0.65 4.68 -12.30
C PHE A 4 0.64 4.27 -13.01
N ALA A 5 1.62 3.77 -12.26
CA ALA A 5 2.88 3.28 -12.78
C ALA A 5 2.88 1.74 -12.82
N ALA A 6 2.65 1.18 -14.01
CA ALA A 6 2.71 -0.26 -14.25
C ALA A 6 4.17 -0.72 -14.40
N ILE A 7 4.94 -0.61 -13.34
CA ILE A 7 6.38 -0.90 -13.32
C ILE A 7 6.70 -2.30 -12.83
N ARG A 8 7.87 -2.80 -13.20
CA ARG A 8 8.53 -4.01 -12.72
C ARG A 8 10.04 -3.77 -12.69
N PRO A 9 10.75 -4.33 -11.72
CA PRO A 9 10.31 -5.15 -10.58
C PRO A 9 9.48 -4.36 -9.56
N PRO A 10 8.82 -5.04 -8.58
CA PRO A 10 8.17 -4.37 -7.44
C PRO A 10 9.20 -3.65 -6.55
N GLY A 11 8.75 -2.88 -5.54
CA GLY A 11 9.63 -2.02 -4.78
C GLY A 11 9.51 -2.10 -3.26
N HIS A 12 8.34 -2.43 -2.69
CA HIS A 12 8.02 -2.19 -1.29
C HIS A 12 8.84 -3.02 -0.27
N HIS A 13 9.55 -4.07 -0.71
CA HIS A 13 10.43 -4.86 0.16
C HIS A 13 11.88 -4.39 0.15
N ALA A 14 12.31 -3.56 -0.80
CA ALA A 14 13.71 -3.15 -0.90
C ALA A 14 14.11 -2.27 0.29
N LEU A 15 15.19 -2.67 0.97
CA LEU A 15 15.79 -1.98 2.09
C LEU A 15 16.89 -1.01 1.61
N ARG A 16 17.37 -0.14 2.50
CA ARG A 16 18.46 0.81 2.20
C ARG A 16 19.72 0.12 1.64
N HIS A 17 20.03 -1.07 2.13
CA HIS A 17 21.26 -1.79 1.82
C HIS A 17 21.04 -3.24 1.36
N GLY A 18 19.81 -3.56 0.89
CA GLY A 18 19.51 -4.93 0.47
C GLY A 18 18.27 -5.04 -0.41
N ALA A 19 18.43 -5.82 -1.49
CA ALA A 19 17.31 -6.29 -2.29
C ALA A 19 16.61 -7.45 -1.57
N MET A 20 15.28 -7.52 -1.68
CA MET A 20 14.47 -8.51 -0.99
C MET A 20 13.12 -8.66 -1.69
N GLY A 21 12.49 -9.83 -1.65
CA GLY A 21 11.11 -10.02 -2.14
C GLY A 21 10.89 -9.55 -3.59
N PHE A 22 11.82 -9.87 -4.49
CA PHE A 22 11.84 -9.41 -5.89
C PHE A 22 12.07 -7.90 -6.07
N CYS A 23 12.27 -7.12 -4.99
CA CYS A 23 12.46 -5.68 -5.03
C CYS A 23 13.94 -5.32 -4.99
N TYR A 24 14.38 -4.47 -5.93
CA TYR A 24 15.77 -3.97 -5.99
C TYR A 24 15.90 -2.52 -5.52
N ALA A 25 14.87 -1.72 -5.75
CA ALA A 25 14.77 -0.34 -5.29
C ALA A 25 13.38 -0.09 -4.74
N ASN A 26 13.26 0.69 -3.68
CA ASN A 26 11.97 1.04 -3.11
C ASN A 26 11.39 2.25 -3.84
N HIS A 27 10.64 1.99 -4.90
CA HIS A 27 10.10 3.02 -5.77
C HIS A 27 9.16 3.99 -5.06
N ILE A 28 8.33 3.47 -4.14
CA ILE A 28 7.34 4.30 -3.46
C ILE A 28 7.99 5.22 -2.42
N ALA A 29 8.99 4.75 -1.68
CA ALA A 29 9.75 5.58 -0.75
C ALA A 29 10.59 6.65 -1.48
N LEU A 30 11.17 6.30 -2.64
CA LEU A 30 11.85 7.26 -3.49
C LEU A 30 10.89 8.34 -3.98
N LEU A 31 9.70 7.95 -4.44
CA LEU A 31 8.68 8.89 -4.90
C LEU A 31 8.18 9.79 -3.77
N ALA A 32 8.01 9.26 -2.56
CA ALA A 32 7.65 10.05 -1.39
C ALA A 32 8.72 11.13 -1.10
N THR A 33 10.00 10.76 -1.12
CA THR A 33 11.11 11.69 -0.93
C THR A 33 11.16 12.79 -2.02
N GLU A 34 10.97 12.40 -3.27
CA GLU A 34 10.95 13.39 -4.39
C GLU A 34 9.72 14.29 -4.32
N ALA A 35 8.58 13.77 -3.88
CA ALA A 35 7.38 14.58 -3.68
C ALA A 35 7.58 15.62 -2.57
N GLN A 36 8.23 15.26 -1.45
CA GLN A 36 8.59 16.19 -0.40
C GLN A 36 9.53 17.30 -0.92
N ARG A 37 10.55 16.96 -1.72
CA ARG A 37 11.42 17.93 -2.38
C ARG A 37 10.67 18.89 -3.30
N ALA A 38 9.56 18.43 -3.86
CA ALA A 38 8.66 19.22 -4.70
C ALA A 38 7.58 19.99 -3.92
N GLY A 39 7.66 20.02 -2.58
CA GLY A 39 6.75 20.78 -1.71
C GLY A 39 5.46 20.02 -1.34
N ARG A 40 5.47 18.69 -1.39
CA ARG A 40 4.41 17.85 -0.85
C ARG A 40 4.82 17.36 0.53
N ASP A 41 4.52 18.14 1.55
CA ASP A 41 5.07 17.92 2.90
C ASP A 41 4.44 16.72 3.61
N ARG A 42 3.20 16.36 3.29
CA ARG A 42 2.47 15.28 3.97
C ARG A 42 2.09 14.18 2.99
N VAL A 43 2.79 13.05 3.07
CA VAL A 43 2.60 11.93 2.17
C VAL A 43 1.94 10.77 2.90
N LEU A 44 0.78 10.33 2.42
CA LEU A 44 0.15 9.09 2.85
C LEU A 44 0.56 7.97 1.91
N ILE A 45 1.15 6.91 2.44
CA ILE A 45 1.43 5.68 1.68
C ILE A 45 0.46 4.60 2.17
N VAL A 46 -0.33 4.05 1.25
CA VAL A 46 -1.24 2.92 1.50
C VAL A 46 -0.73 1.72 0.72
N ASP A 47 -0.35 0.67 1.43
CA ASP A 47 0.14 -0.58 0.88
C ASP A 47 -0.92 -1.66 1.13
N TRP A 48 -1.49 -2.20 0.06
CA TRP A 48 -2.45 -3.29 0.10
C TRP A 48 -1.95 -4.58 -0.56
N ASP A 49 -0.65 -4.64 -0.87
CA ASP A 49 0.00 -5.91 -1.20
C ASP A 49 -0.24 -6.91 -0.07
N VAL A 50 -0.40 -8.21 -0.39
CA VAL A 50 -0.64 -9.22 0.63
C VAL A 50 0.54 -9.42 1.58
N HIS A 51 1.73 -8.98 1.18
CA HIS A 51 2.93 -9.03 1.99
C HIS A 51 3.18 -7.70 2.71
N HIS A 52 3.75 -7.76 3.90
CA HIS A 52 4.17 -6.54 4.60
C HIS A 52 5.21 -5.75 3.80
N GLY A 53 4.97 -4.47 3.59
CA GLY A 53 5.90 -3.55 2.93
C GLY A 53 7.07 -3.16 3.84
N ASN A 54 7.83 -4.16 4.31
CA ASN A 54 8.90 -4.02 5.30
C ASN A 54 10.01 -3.03 4.88
N GLY A 55 10.31 -2.98 3.59
CA GLY A 55 11.29 -2.04 3.06
C GLY A 55 10.79 -0.59 3.13
N THR A 56 9.52 -0.37 2.78
CA THR A 56 8.90 0.94 2.89
C THR A 56 8.84 1.39 4.35
N GLN A 57 8.37 0.52 5.26
CA GLN A 57 8.36 0.82 6.70
C GLN A 57 9.74 1.25 7.20
N ALA A 58 10.77 0.45 6.96
CA ALA A 58 12.14 0.72 7.41
C ALA A 58 12.74 2.02 6.86
N LEU A 59 12.25 2.50 5.71
CA LEU A 59 12.72 3.75 5.11
C LEU A 59 11.99 4.99 5.63
N VAL A 60 10.74 4.82 6.09
CA VAL A 60 9.89 5.97 6.48
C VAL A 60 9.53 6.04 7.96
N GLU A 61 9.83 5.01 8.77
CA GLU A 61 9.40 4.91 10.17
C GLU A 61 9.92 6.01 11.10
N HIS A 62 10.91 6.77 10.67
CA HIS A 62 11.48 7.90 11.41
C HIS A 62 11.06 9.27 10.86
N ASP A 63 10.21 9.31 9.82
CA ASP A 63 9.74 10.56 9.22
C ASP A 63 8.28 10.83 9.59
N PRO A 64 7.98 11.75 10.54
CA PRO A 64 6.62 12.02 10.98
C PRO A 64 5.74 12.68 9.89
N THR A 65 6.32 13.11 8.79
CA THR A 65 5.61 13.75 7.66
C THR A 65 5.10 12.73 6.64
N ILE A 66 5.54 11.46 6.76
CA ILE A 66 5.03 10.35 5.96
C ILE A 66 4.24 9.42 6.89
N ARG A 67 2.99 9.13 6.54
CA ARG A 67 2.21 8.06 7.19
C ARG A 67 2.16 6.84 6.29
N PHE A 68 2.48 5.69 6.86
CA PHE A 68 2.52 4.41 6.16
C PHE A 68 1.51 3.45 6.76
N ILE A 69 0.63 2.94 5.92
CA ILE A 69 -0.36 1.91 6.25
C ILE A 69 -0.01 0.68 5.44
N SER A 70 0.16 -0.47 6.08
CA SER A 70 0.35 -1.76 5.40
C SER A 70 -0.67 -2.77 5.92
N MET A 71 -1.61 -3.18 5.05
CA MET A 71 -2.48 -4.31 5.34
C MET A 71 -1.89 -5.56 4.68
N HIS A 72 -1.56 -6.56 5.48
CA HIS A 72 -0.86 -7.74 4.99
C HIS A 72 -1.28 -9.01 5.72
N GLN A 73 -1.05 -10.15 5.10
CA GLN A 73 -1.31 -11.44 5.72
C GLN A 73 -0.34 -11.71 6.87
N SER A 74 -0.87 -12.20 7.99
CA SER A 74 -0.08 -12.63 9.15
C SER A 74 -0.74 -13.83 9.82
N PRO A 75 0.05 -14.89 10.18
CA PRO A 75 1.48 -15.04 9.93
C PRO A 75 1.78 -15.31 8.44
N TRP A 76 2.74 -14.61 7.87
CA TRP A 76 3.21 -14.80 6.49
C TRP A 76 4.62 -14.23 6.30
N TRP A 77 5.24 -14.49 5.13
CA TRP A 77 6.51 -13.83 4.77
C TRP A 77 6.25 -12.30 4.60
N PRO A 78 7.17 -11.42 5.01
CA PRO A 78 8.53 -11.65 5.55
C PRO A 78 8.60 -11.86 7.07
N GLY A 79 7.48 -11.94 7.80
CA GLY A 79 7.44 -12.18 9.24
C GLY A 79 7.63 -10.91 10.10
N SER A 80 7.44 -9.74 9.52
CA SER A 80 7.44 -8.42 10.17
C SER A 80 6.08 -7.74 10.00
N GLY A 81 5.91 -6.53 10.51
CA GLY A 81 4.67 -5.77 10.42
C GLY A 81 3.69 -6.07 11.55
N ALA A 82 4.21 -6.27 12.76
CA ALA A 82 3.35 -6.43 13.93
C ALA A 82 2.55 -5.15 14.19
N ALA A 83 1.33 -5.29 14.72
CA ALA A 83 0.42 -4.17 14.94
C ALA A 83 0.95 -3.14 15.96
N ASP A 84 1.93 -3.50 16.77
CA ASP A 84 2.60 -2.64 17.75
C ASP A 84 3.87 -1.96 17.22
N GLU A 85 4.32 -2.28 16.01
CA GLU A 85 5.35 -1.53 15.32
C GLU A 85 4.77 -0.19 14.85
N ARG A 86 5.21 0.93 15.47
CA ARG A 86 4.58 2.25 15.28
C ARG A 86 5.51 3.31 14.69
N GLY A 87 6.82 3.01 14.55
CA GLY A 87 7.80 4.03 14.20
C GLY A 87 7.76 5.21 15.17
N VAL A 88 7.75 6.42 14.66
CA VAL A 88 7.54 7.65 15.45
C VAL A 88 6.05 8.01 15.60
N GLY A 89 5.15 7.03 15.51
CA GLY A 89 3.70 7.19 15.52
C GLY A 89 3.09 7.29 14.11
N ASN A 90 3.86 6.99 13.11
CA ASN A 90 3.51 7.15 11.70
C ASN A 90 3.30 5.84 10.93
N ILE A 91 3.50 4.69 11.59
CA ILE A 91 3.31 3.36 11.03
C ILE A 91 1.99 2.75 11.52
N PHE A 92 1.20 2.21 10.61
CA PHE A 92 -0.12 1.63 10.85
C PHE A 92 -0.19 0.26 10.19
N ASN A 93 0.34 -0.76 10.86
CA ASN A 93 0.29 -2.14 10.40
C ASN A 93 -1.05 -2.79 10.72
N VAL A 94 -1.60 -3.48 9.73
CA VAL A 94 -2.88 -4.21 9.79
C VAL A 94 -2.64 -5.67 9.42
N PRO A 95 -2.03 -6.45 10.32
CA PRO A 95 -1.85 -7.89 10.10
C PRO A 95 -3.20 -8.61 10.12
N MET A 96 -3.51 -9.34 9.05
CA MET A 96 -4.78 -10.02 8.85
C MET A 96 -4.59 -11.52 8.59
N PRO A 97 -5.40 -12.39 9.18
CA PRO A 97 -5.37 -13.82 8.85
C PRO A 97 -5.88 -14.04 7.42
N PRO A 98 -5.46 -15.14 6.76
CA PRO A 98 -5.99 -15.52 5.46
C PRO A 98 -7.45 -16.01 5.53
N GLN A 99 -8.11 -16.17 4.37
CA GLN A 99 -9.41 -16.81 4.19
C GLN A 99 -10.57 -16.16 4.98
N LEU A 100 -10.48 -14.86 5.26
CA LEU A 100 -11.64 -14.10 5.75
C LEU A 100 -12.56 -13.70 4.59
N ALA A 101 -13.81 -13.37 4.89
CA ALA A 101 -14.68 -12.71 3.92
C ALA A 101 -14.06 -11.39 3.47
N ALA A 102 -14.06 -11.11 2.16
CA ALA A 102 -13.40 -9.95 1.55
C ALA A 102 -13.76 -8.61 2.21
N ALA A 103 -15.02 -8.46 2.65
CA ALA A 103 -15.48 -7.26 3.36
C ALA A 103 -14.65 -6.97 4.64
N ARG A 104 -14.08 -7.99 5.29
CA ARG A 104 -13.25 -7.80 6.48
C ARG A 104 -11.92 -7.11 6.15
N TYR A 105 -11.32 -7.46 5.02
CA TYR A 105 -10.11 -6.79 4.53
C TYR A 105 -10.42 -5.37 4.07
N VAL A 106 -11.54 -5.20 3.35
CA VAL A 106 -11.97 -3.89 2.85
C VAL A 106 -12.13 -2.89 3.98
N GLU A 107 -12.86 -3.27 5.03
CA GLU A 107 -13.10 -2.37 6.16
C GLU A 107 -11.85 -2.21 7.04
N ALA A 108 -11.05 -3.26 7.26
CA ALA A 108 -9.83 -3.16 8.07
C ALA A 108 -8.81 -2.16 7.49
N LEU A 109 -8.60 -2.16 6.17
CA LEU A 109 -7.75 -1.16 5.53
C LEU A 109 -8.35 0.24 5.67
N TRP A 110 -9.67 0.37 5.47
CA TRP A 110 -10.33 1.66 5.54
C TRP A 110 -10.34 2.24 6.96
N ASP A 111 -10.54 1.41 7.97
CA ASP A 111 -10.42 1.81 9.37
C ASP A 111 -9.01 2.35 9.68
N ALA A 112 -7.96 1.68 9.18
CA ALA A 112 -6.59 2.16 9.34
C ALA A 112 -6.35 3.50 8.63
N VAL A 113 -6.89 3.70 7.43
CA VAL A 113 -6.84 4.99 6.72
C VAL A 113 -7.53 6.07 7.55
N THR A 114 -8.72 5.78 8.09
CA THR A 114 -9.48 6.72 8.92
C THR A 114 -8.72 7.12 10.17
N VAL A 115 -8.15 6.15 10.90
CA VAL A 115 -7.33 6.40 12.08
C VAL A 115 -6.08 7.19 11.73
N ALA A 116 -5.38 6.77 10.68
CA ALA A 116 -4.15 7.43 10.25
C ALA A 116 -4.38 8.87 9.79
N THR A 117 -5.58 9.26 9.42
CA THR A 117 -5.87 10.59 8.86
C THR A 117 -6.86 11.42 9.66
N ALA A 118 -7.23 11.01 10.89
CA ALA A 118 -8.23 11.67 11.73
C ALA A 118 -7.93 13.17 11.97
N GLU A 119 -6.67 13.48 12.32
CA GLU A 119 -6.19 14.86 12.58
C GLU A 119 -5.07 15.28 11.62
N TRP A 120 -4.94 14.58 10.47
CA TRP A 120 -3.86 14.78 9.55
C TRP A 120 -4.37 14.64 8.10
N ARG A 121 -4.00 15.55 7.22
CA ARG A 121 -4.44 15.52 5.83
C ARG A 121 -3.25 15.41 4.89
N PRO A 122 -3.23 14.43 3.97
CA PRO A 122 -2.15 14.30 3.01
C PRO A 122 -2.23 15.37 1.91
N ASP A 123 -1.06 15.75 1.42
CA ASP A 123 -0.90 16.57 0.21
C ASP A 123 -0.68 15.67 -1.03
N LEU A 124 -0.37 14.39 -0.79
CA LEU A 124 -0.19 13.35 -1.78
C LEU A 124 -0.56 11.98 -1.18
N VAL A 125 -1.28 11.17 -1.94
CA VAL A 125 -1.52 9.76 -1.61
C VAL A 125 -0.71 8.88 -2.57
N LEU A 126 0.13 8.04 -2.03
CA LEU A 126 0.88 7.02 -2.76
C LEU A 126 0.29 5.64 -2.43
N VAL A 127 0.23 4.78 -3.42
CA VAL A 127 -0.33 3.43 -3.25
C VAL A 127 0.68 2.40 -3.75
N SER A 128 1.12 1.52 -2.84
CA SER A 128 1.75 0.25 -3.22
C SER A 128 0.65 -0.73 -3.61
N ALA A 129 0.40 -0.80 -4.91
CA ALA A 129 -0.73 -1.51 -5.50
C ALA A 129 -0.36 -2.95 -5.84
N GLY A 130 -0.25 -3.80 -4.83
CA GLY A 130 -0.16 -5.26 -5.00
C GLY A 130 -1.53 -5.86 -5.30
N TYR A 131 -1.56 -6.92 -6.09
CA TYR A 131 -2.77 -7.66 -6.46
C TYR A 131 -2.69 -9.14 -6.08
N ASP A 132 -1.72 -9.52 -5.27
CA ASP A 132 -1.55 -10.86 -4.70
C ASP A 132 -2.46 -11.14 -3.49
N GLY A 133 -3.20 -10.12 -3.02
CA GLY A 133 -4.35 -10.29 -2.15
C GLY A 133 -5.61 -10.82 -2.86
N MET A 134 -5.58 -11.01 -4.19
CA MET A 134 -6.70 -11.60 -4.93
C MET A 134 -6.92 -13.06 -4.57
N ASP A 135 -8.19 -13.45 -4.55
CA ASP A 135 -8.56 -14.85 -4.38
C ASP A 135 -7.89 -15.75 -5.42
N GLY A 136 -7.27 -16.83 -4.94
CA GLY A 136 -6.54 -17.78 -5.77
C GLY A 136 -5.12 -17.38 -6.17
N ASP A 137 -4.57 -16.26 -5.68
CA ASP A 137 -3.16 -15.93 -5.93
C ASP A 137 -2.26 -16.96 -5.24
N PRO A 138 -1.22 -17.48 -5.93
CA PRO A 138 -0.36 -18.53 -5.38
C PRO A 138 0.53 -18.06 -4.21
N LEU A 139 0.71 -16.77 -4.03
CA LEU A 139 1.57 -16.21 -2.98
C LEU A 139 0.82 -15.48 -1.86
N GLY A 140 -0.52 -15.51 -1.88
CA GLY A 140 -1.36 -14.93 -0.85
C GLY A 140 -2.59 -15.75 -0.56
N GLY A 141 -3.21 -15.51 0.59
CA GLY A 141 -4.41 -16.21 1.03
C GLY A 141 -5.61 -15.29 1.32
N PHE A 142 -5.60 -14.04 0.84
CA PHE A 142 -6.76 -13.18 0.92
C PHE A 142 -7.79 -13.57 -0.15
N THR A 143 -9.00 -13.07 -0.02
CA THR A 143 -10.15 -13.42 -0.87
C THR A 143 -10.68 -12.19 -1.61
N LEU A 144 -9.78 -11.25 -1.91
CA LEU A 144 -10.15 -10.03 -2.61
C LEU A 144 -10.45 -10.29 -4.09
N GLU A 145 -11.33 -9.50 -4.63
CA GLU A 145 -11.71 -9.48 -6.04
C GLU A 145 -11.48 -8.07 -6.64
N PRO A 146 -11.42 -7.94 -7.98
CA PRO A 146 -11.16 -6.64 -8.63
C PRO A 146 -11.99 -5.45 -8.12
N PRO A 147 -13.31 -5.60 -7.84
CA PRO A 147 -14.12 -4.47 -7.35
C PRO A 147 -13.66 -3.91 -6.00
N HIS A 148 -13.03 -4.72 -5.14
CA HIS A 148 -12.59 -4.28 -3.83
C HIS A 148 -11.42 -3.27 -3.93
N PHE A 149 -10.49 -3.50 -4.87
CA PHE A 149 -9.41 -2.55 -5.13
C PHE A 149 -9.94 -1.23 -5.73
N ALA A 150 -10.93 -1.30 -6.61
CA ALA A 150 -11.59 -0.12 -7.17
C ALA A 150 -12.35 0.66 -6.08
N ASP A 151 -13.02 -0.02 -5.14
CA ASP A 151 -13.68 0.60 -3.99
C ASP A 151 -12.69 1.39 -3.13
N TRP A 152 -11.53 0.83 -2.80
CA TRP A 152 -10.49 1.55 -2.05
C TRP A 152 -10.03 2.83 -2.77
N VAL A 153 -9.81 2.76 -4.07
CA VAL A 153 -9.44 3.96 -4.85
C VAL A 153 -10.56 5.00 -4.82
N GLY A 154 -11.80 4.59 -4.99
CA GLY A 154 -12.98 5.46 -4.90
C GLY A 154 -13.10 6.16 -3.54
N ARG A 155 -12.90 5.40 -2.46
CA ARG A 155 -12.91 5.92 -1.08
C ARG A 155 -11.76 6.92 -0.86
N LEU A 156 -10.53 6.62 -1.31
CA LEU A 156 -9.38 7.52 -1.21
C LEU A 156 -9.62 8.83 -1.97
N ARG A 157 -10.16 8.79 -3.18
CA ARG A 157 -10.51 9.98 -3.96
C ARG A 157 -11.56 10.84 -3.27
N THR A 158 -12.55 10.19 -2.67
CA THR A 158 -13.63 10.89 -1.93
C THR A 158 -13.10 11.53 -0.66
N ALA A 159 -12.25 10.84 0.09
CA ALA A 159 -11.71 11.34 1.35
C ALA A 159 -10.66 12.44 1.15
N PHE A 160 -9.91 12.41 0.05
CA PHE A 160 -8.80 13.33 -0.22
C PHE A 160 -8.91 13.99 -1.61
N PRO A 161 -9.97 14.76 -1.88
CA PRO A 161 -10.26 15.28 -3.23
C PRO A 161 -9.20 16.27 -3.75
N SER A 162 -8.40 16.86 -2.85
CA SER A 162 -7.33 17.81 -3.19
C SER A 162 -5.95 17.16 -3.29
N ALA A 163 -5.78 15.91 -2.83
CA ALA A 163 -4.51 15.20 -2.90
C ALA A 163 -4.46 14.33 -4.16
N PRO A 164 -3.46 14.50 -5.03
CA PRO A 164 -3.23 13.56 -6.11
C PRO A 164 -3.01 12.14 -5.58
N ILE A 165 -3.44 11.14 -6.34
CA ILE A 165 -3.19 9.73 -6.04
C ILE A 165 -2.25 9.17 -7.09
N VAL A 166 -1.12 8.59 -6.65
CA VAL A 166 -0.19 7.90 -7.54
C VAL A 166 -0.03 6.45 -7.06
N ALA A 167 -0.43 5.51 -7.90
CA ALA A 167 -0.32 4.09 -7.61
C ALA A 167 0.85 3.46 -8.37
N LEU A 168 1.65 2.65 -7.68
CA LEU A 168 2.76 1.88 -8.22
C LEU A 168 2.45 0.40 -8.08
N MET A 169 2.60 -0.36 -9.16
CA MET A 169 2.33 -1.79 -9.13
C MET A 169 3.38 -2.54 -8.32
N GLU A 170 2.92 -3.39 -7.39
CA GLU A 170 3.74 -4.29 -6.58
C GLU A 170 3.50 -5.76 -6.96
N GLY A 171 3.16 -6.64 -6.04
CA GLY A 171 2.89 -8.05 -6.27
C GLY A 171 1.65 -8.34 -7.12
N GLY A 172 1.33 -9.62 -7.24
CA GLY A 172 0.22 -10.15 -8.03
C GLY A 172 0.69 -11.09 -9.13
N TYR A 173 0.32 -12.36 -8.99
CA TYR A 173 0.91 -13.45 -9.77
C TYR A 173 -0.13 -14.22 -10.60
N LEU A 174 -1.41 -13.88 -10.45
CA LEU A 174 -2.48 -14.39 -11.30
C LEU A 174 -2.46 -13.76 -12.71
N PRO A 175 -2.83 -14.50 -13.77
CA PRO A 175 -3.01 -13.94 -15.11
C PRO A 175 -4.03 -12.79 -15.15
N ALA A 176 -5.05 -12.83 -14.30
CA ALA A 176 -6.11 -11.83 -14.20
C ALA A 176 -5.65 -10.46 -13.66
N ARG A 177 -4.46 -10.35 -13.05
CA ARG A 177 -3.92 -9.10 -12.49
C ARG A 177 -3.98 -7.89 -13.45
N ARG A 178 -3.85 -8.14 -14.76
CA ARG A 178 -3.92 -7.08 -15.78
C ARG A 178 -5.29 -6.41 -15.86
N GLN A 179 -6.36 -7.18 -15.62
CA GLN A 179 -7.73 -6.63 -15.58
C GLN A 179 -7.94 -5.77 -14.35
N VAL A 180 -7.41 -6.21 -13.20
CA VAL A 180 -7.49 -5.46 -11.94
C VAL A 180 -6.74 -4.15 -12.03
N ALA A 181 -5.50 -4.17 -12.49
CA ALA A 181 -4.71 -2.96 -12.70
C ALA A 181 -5.42 -1.96 -13.63
N ARG A 182 -6.11 -2.45 -14.66
CA ARG A 182 -6.91 -1.61 -15.57
C ARG A 182 -8.13 -1.00 -14.90
N SER A 183 -8.84 -1.72 -14.01
CA SER A 183 -9.98 -1.16 -13.29
C SER A 183 -9.52 -0.05 -12.33
N VAL A 184 -8.49 -0.32 -11.53
CA VAL A 184 -7.88 0.70 -10.64
C VAL A 184 -7.45 1.94 -11.42
N TYR A 185 -6.81 1.75 -12.59
CA TYR A 185 -6.40 2.88 -13.44
C TYR A 185 -7.58 3.72 -13.96
N ARG A 186 -8.71 3.09 -14.28
CA ARG A 186 -9.92 3.82 -14.72
C ARG A 186 -10.53 4.66 -13.63
N ASP A 187 -10.39 4.21 -12.37
CA ASP A 187 -10.97 4.86 -11.20
C ASP A 187 -10.04 5.92 -10.58
N LEU A 188 -8.76 5.98 -10.99
CA LEU A 188 -7.82 7.07 -10.72
C LEU A 188 -8.08 8.28 -11.64
#